data_3c886df6628fc951de831800c72e217c
#
_entry.id   3c886df6628fc951de831800c72e217c
#
_cell.length_a   1.000
_cell.length_b   1.000
_cell.length_c   1.000
_cell.angle_alpha   90.00
_cell.angle_beta   90.00
_cell.angle_gamma   90.00
#
_symmetry.space_group_name_H-M   'P 1'
#
loop_
_entity.id
_entity.type
_entity.pdbx_description
1 polymer ?
#
loop_
_entity_poly.entity_id
_entity_poly.type
_entity_poly.pdbx_seq_one_letter_code
_entity_poly.pdbx_strand_id
1 'polypeptide(L)'
;FEGDIDHLTVYHFKPDYMLDNLRSNNYICHLSVFSAKLLAAVGGDERAAYNGSQDYDLYLRLTEKAHKIVHIPHLLYYWRSSPTSVASNISAKTYCLEAAVKALYAHYERVGVPVDEVSMIPGTPGFYKTDYTITKPGRVSILIPSCDHSSDLRTCVESIYRRSTYEDLEIIVIENNSREPATFRCYEKLQKEHKNLKVITWQGTGFNYSALNNFGAKEATGEYLLLLNNDTEVISPRWIEEMLMYAQQDRVGCVGAKLLYPDNTIQHAGIGFGFLTLAAHMHKNFPVGHPGYMGRLVYAQDVYAVTAACLMVRRSVYEQVNGLDESFAVAFNDVDFCVRVREAGYTNVFTPFAQLYHYESKS
;
A
#
# COMPACT_ATOMS: atom_id res chain seq x y z
N PHE A 1 -19.20 6.06 23.38
CA PHE A 1 -19.54 5.63 24.75
C PHE A 1 -21.00 5.18 24.81
N GLU A 2 -21.30 4.32 25.74
CA GLU A 2 -22.67 3.85 26.04
C GLU A 2 -23.05 4.31 27.43
N GLY A 3 -24.23 4.97 27.56
CA GLY A 3 -24.70 5.50 28.83
C GLY A 3 -23.92 6.72 29.32
N ASP A 4 -22.89 6.50 30.13
CA ASP A 4 -22.06 7.56 30.72
C ASP A 4 -20.78 7.80 29.94
N ILE A 5 -20.31 9.05 29.93
CA ILE A 5 -19.05 9.48 29.27
C ILE A 5 -17.82 8.80 29.89
N ASP A 6 -17.90 8.35 31.13
CA ASP A 6 -16.84 7.63 31.82
C ASP A 6 -16.65 6.19 31.31
N HIS A 7 -17.59 5.67 30.49
CA HIS A 7 -17.54 4.34 29.91
C HIS A 7 -17.25 4.41 28.40
N LEU A 8 -16.00 4.68 28.06
CA LEU A 8 -15.56 4.71 26.65
C LEU A 8 -15.36 3.29 26.13
N THR A 9 -16.06 2.95 25.06
CA THR A 9 -16.02 1.60 24.45
C THR A 9 -14.99 1.47 23.35
N VAL A 10 -14.79 2.53 22.56
CA VAL A 10 -13.87 2.54 21.41
C VAL A 10 -13.15 3.88 21.32
N TYR A 11 -11.84 3.82 21.16
CA TYR A 11 -11.01 4.99 20.83
C TYR A 11 -10.72 4.99 19.34
N HIS A 12 -10.99 6.11 18.65
CA HIS A 12 -10.67 6.29 17.25
C HIS A 12 -9.51 7.30 17.10
N PHE A 13 -8.28 6.79 17.10
CA PHE A 13 -7.09 7.58 16.81
C PHE A 13 -6.93 7.72 15.30
N LYS A 14 -7.14 8.93 14.80
CA LYS A 14 -7.05 9.25 13.39
C LYS A 14 -5.60 9.58 13.01
N PRO A 15 -5.17 9.28 11.79
CA PRO A 15 -3.90 9.79 11.26
C PRO A 15 -4.05 11.28 10.89
N ASP A 16 -2.93 11.92 10.55
CA ASP A 16 -2.94 13.15 9.78
C ASP A 16 -3.70 12.97 8.47
N TYR A 17 -3.89 14.05 7.71
CA TYR A 17 -4.59 13.94 6.43
C TYR A 17 -3.90 12.95 5.48
N MET A 18 -4.63 11.94 5.08
CA MET A 18 -4.20 10.87 4.20
C MET A 18 -5.25 10.66 3.11
N LEU A 19 -4.88 10.94 1.86
CA LEU A 19 -5.82 10.97 0.75
C LEU A 19 -6.38 9.57 0.43
N ASP A 20 -5.52 8.54 0.39
CA ASP A 20 -5.98 7.17 0.08
C ASP A 20 -6.82 6.58 1.21
N ASN A 21 -6.57 6.99 2.45
CA ASN A 21 -7.46 6.67 3.57
C ASN A 21 -8.85 7.29 3.36
N LEU A 22 -8.91 8.59 2.97
CA LEU A 22 -10.18 9.27 2.73
C LEU A 22 -10.91 8.67 1.52
N ARG A 23 -10.20 8.24 0.50
CA ARG A 23 -10.76 7.53 -0.68
C ARG A 23 -11.24 6.12 -0.37
N SER A 24 -10.79 5.55 0.74
CA SER A 24 -11.16 4.19 1.17
C SER A 24 -12.23 4.17 2.26
N ASN A 25 -12.36 5.24 3.04
CA ASN A 25 -13.40 5.38 4.07
C ASN A 25 -13.51 6.82 4.58
N ASN A 26 -14.66 7.15 5.16
CA ASN A 26 -14.89 8.44 5.80
C ASN A 26 -14.25 8.49 7.19
N TYR A 27 -12.91 8.46 7.28
CA TYR A 27 -12.21 8.46 8.57
C TYR A 27 -12.19 9.81 9.28
N ILE A 28 -12.38 10.94 8.55
CA ILE A 28 -12.38 12.29 9.14
C ILE A 28 -13.53 12.45 10.13
N CYS A 29 -14.76 12.06 9.74
CA CYS A 29 -15.96 12.07 10.60
C CYS A 29 -16.06 13.30 11.54
N HIS A 30 -16.33 13.07 12.83
CA HIS A 30 -16.48 14.09 13.85
C HIS A 30 -15.17 14.29 14.65
N LEU A 31 -14.78 15.49 15.02
CA LEU A 31 -15.38 16.78 14.70
C LEU A 31 -14.54 17.46 13.62
N SER A 32 -15.17 18.15 12.68
CA SER A 32 -14.47 18.90 11.63
C SER A 32 -14.87 20.36 11.68
N VAL A 33 -13.87 21.26 11.55
CA VAL A 33 -14.05 22.72 11.51
C VAL A 33 -13.46 23.24 10.21
N PHE A 34 -14.22 24.05 9.49
CA PHE A 34 -13.80 24.65 8.22
C PHE A 34 -14.37 26.08 8.10
N SER A 35 -13.74 26.92 7.30
CA SER A 35 -14.21 28.30 7.12
C SER A 35 -15.48 28.36 6.28
N ALA A 36 -16.36 29.32 6.57
CA ALA A 36 -17.54 29.57 5.75
C ALA A 36 -17.20 29.89 4.29
N LYS A 37 -16.03 30.57 4.06
CA LYS A 37 -15.52 30.84 2.71
C LYS A 37 -15.21 29.55 1.94
N LEU A 38 -14.58 28.57 2.58
CA LEU A 38 -14.29 27.29 1.96
C LEU A 38 -15.57 26.50 1.68
N LEU A 39 -16.52 26.49 2.64
CA LEU A 39 -17.83 25.86 2.44
C LEU A 39 -18.57 26.46 1.24
N ALA A 40 -18.61 27.78 1.12
CA ALA A 40 -19.23 28.47 -0.03
C ALA A 40 -18.52 28.12 -1.35
N ALA A 41 -17.17 28.02 -1.33
CA ALA A 41 -16.37 27.71 -2.51
C ALA A 41 -16.60 26.29 -3.05
N VAL A 42 -17.07 25.35 -2.21
CA VAL A 42 -17.39 23.97 -2.61
C VAL A 42 -18.89 23.74 -2.86
N GLY A 43 -19.71 24.80 -2.83
CA GLY A 43 -21.15 24.73 -3.14
C GLY A 43 -22.04 24.35 -1.95
N GLY A 44 -21.59 24.57 -0.72
CA GLY A 44 -22.35 24.28 0.50
C GLY A 44 -22.33 22.83 0.94
N ASP A 45 -23.14 22.51 1.95
CA ASP A 45 -23.18 21.20 2.62
C ASP A 45 -24.37 20.32 2.15
N GLU A 46 -25.50 20.91 1.79
CA GLU A 46 -26.71 20.18 1.42
C GLU A 46 -26.71 19.73 -0.06
N ARG A 47 -26.57 18.43 -0.26
CA ARG A 47 -26.70 17.78 -1.57
C ARG A 47 -27.49 16.50 -1.43
N ALA A 48 -28.80 16.55 -1.74
CA ALA A 48 -29.75 15.46 -1.56
C ALA A 48 -29.32 14.12 -2.20
N ALA A 49 -28.51 14.16 -3.26
CA ALA A 49 -27.97 12.96 -3.91
C ALA A 49 -27.08 12.10 -3.01
N TYR A 50 -26.55 12.67 -1.92
CA TYR A 50 -25.62 12.01 -0.99
C TYR A 50 -26.21 11.81 0.40
N ASN A 51 -27.54 11.85 0.54
CA ASN A 51 -28.21 11.62 1.83
C ASN A 51 -27.74 10.31 2.46
N GLY A 52 -27.34 10.38 3.73
CA GLY A 52 -26.74 9.29 4.50
C GLY A 52 -25.22 9.20 4.44
N SER A 53 -24.58 9.91 3.48
CA SER A 53 -23.13 10.08 3.38
C SER A 53 -22.77 11.51 2.95
N GLN A 54 -23.62 12.48 3.32
CA GLN A 54 -23.46 13.90 2.97
C GLN A 54 -22.17 14.50 3.55
N ASP A 55 -21.74 14.08 4.72
CA ASP A 55 -20.49 14.48 5.34
C ASP A 55 -19.28 13.95 4.56
N TYR A 56 -19.36 12.73 4.03
CA TYR A 56 -18.29 12.16 3.20
C TYR A 56 -18.13 12.94 1.89
N ASP A 57 -19.21 13.20 1.17
CA ASP A 57 -19.18 14.07 -0.03
C ASP A 57 -18.61 15.46 0.30
N LEU A 58 -19.03 16.03 1.45
CA LEU A 58 -18.52 17.33 1.89
C LEU A 58 -17.01 17.29 2.15
N TYR A 59 -16.50 16.29 2.88
CA TYR A 59 -15.07 16.21 3.18
C TYR A 59 -14.23 15.99 1.92
N LEU A 60 -14.69 15.17 0.98
CA LEU A 60 -14.01 15.03 -0.32
C LEU A 60 -13.90 16.38 -1.03
N ARG A 61 -14.99 17.15 -1.13
CA ARG A 61 -14.98 18.48 -1.77
C ARG A 61 -14.14 19.51 -1.01
N LEU A 62 -14.22 19.53 0.32
CA LEU A 62 -13.43 20.46 1.15
C LEU A 62 -11.94 20.19 1.00
N THR A 63 -11.51 18.93 1.06
CA THR A 63 -10.10 18.54 0.95
C THR A 63 -9.52 18.79 -0.44
N GLU A 64 -10.34 18.73 -1.52
CA GLU A 64 -9.96 19.11 -2.89
C GLU A 64 -9.58 20.59 -3.02
N LYS A 65 -10.12 21.48 -2.18
CA LYS A 65 -9.94 22.93 -2.25
C LYS A 65 -9.18 23.53 -1.07
N ALA A 66 -8.95 22.76 -0.02
CA ALA A 66 -8.26 23.25 1.17
C ALA A 66 -6.76 23.46 0.89
N HIS A 67 -6.23 24.64 1.23
CA HIS A 67 -4.79 24.91 1.16
C HIS A 67 -4.02 24.22 2.28
N LYS A 68 -4.67 23.99 3.42
CA LYS A 68 -4.07 23.33 4.58
C LYS A 68 -5.14 22.54 5.33
N ILE A 69 -4.81 21.32 5.67
CA ILE A 69 -5.61 20.45 6.53
C ILE A 69 -4.78 20.20 7.79
N VAL A 70 -5.39 20.40 8.95
CA VAL A 70 -4.72 20.29 10.25
C VAL A 70 -5.45 19.24 11.07
N HIS A 71 -4.72 18.24 11.52
CA HIS A 71 -5.18 17.28 12.50
C HIS A 71 -4.83 17.79 13.91
N ILE A 72 -5.80 17.69 14.83
CA ILE A 72 -5.61 18.01 16.24
C ILE A 72 -5.66 16.68 17.01
N PRO A 73 -4.50 16.12 17.45
CA PRO A 73 -4.40 14.78 18.01
C PRO A 73 -4.81 14.77 19.50
N HIS A 74 -6.02 15.23 19.79
CA HIS A 74 -6.58 15.26 21.13
C HIS A 74 -7.98 14.65 21.16
N LEU A 75 -8.39 14.06 22.28
CA LEU A 75 -9.76 13.57 22.52
C LEU A 75 -10.69 14.75 22.78
N LEU A 76 -11.24 15.31 21.72
CA LEU A 76 -12.10 16.50 21.79
C LEU A 76 -13.57 16.23 21.46
N TYR A 77 -13.91 15.01 21.04
CA TYR A 77 -15.25 14.63 20.65
C TYR A 77 -15.62 13.25 21.20
N TYR A 78 -16.75 13.17 21.83
CA TYR A 78 -17.30 11.95 22.41
C TYR A 78 -18.61 11.59 21.72
N TRP A 79 -18.60 10.51 20.97
CA TRP A 79 -19.78 10.03 20.25
C TRP A 79 -20.60 9.10 21.14
N ARG A 80 -21.85 9.51 21.45
CA ARG A 80 -22.79 8.66 22.19
C ARG A 80 -23.40 7.62 21.24
N SER A 81 -23.23 6.34 21.58
CA SER A 81 -23.95 5.25 20.92
C SER A 81 -25.45 5.38 21.20
N SER A 82 -26.26 5.24 20.13
CA SER A 82 -27.71 5.18 20.24
C SER A 82 -28.20 3.98 19.41
N PRO A 83 -29.15 3.17 19.92
CA PRO A 83 -29.73 2.05 19.17
C PRO A 83 -30.38 2.47 17.83
N THR A 84 -30.80 3.73 17.73
CA THR A 84 -31.44 4.30 16.54
C THR A 84 -30.46 4.96 15.57
N SER A 85 -29.16 5.02 15.92
CA SER A 85 -28.14 5.69 15.09
C SER A 85 -27.87 4.90 13.80
N VAL A 86 -27.48 5.60 12.74
CA VAL A 86 -27.06 4.98 11.46
C VAL A 86 -25.90 4.03 11.69
N ALA A 87 -24.97 4.40 12.58
CA ALA A 87 -23.78 3.61 12.88
C ALA A 87 -24.08 2.27 13.60
N SER A 88 -25.21 2.16 14.31
CA SER A 88 -25.59 0.92 15.01
C SER A 88 -26.19 -0.14 14.09
N ASN A 89 -26.65 0.22 12.87
CA ASN A 89 -27.25 -0.71 11.91
C ASN A 89 -26.96 -0.30 10.46
N ILE A 90 -25.71 -0.27 10.11
CA ILE A 90 -25.22 0.13 8.77
C ILE A 90 -25.74 -0.82 7.66
N SER A 91 -25.85 -2.12 7.94
CA SER A 91 -26.35 -3.11 6.97
C SER A 91 -27.83 -2.93 6.61
N ALA A 92 -28.62 -2.31 7.46
CA ALA A 92 -30.04 -2.00 7.17
C ALA A 92 -30.22 -0.72 6.33
N LYS A 93 -29.14 0.03 6.06
CA LYS A 93 -29.18 1.33 5.38
C LYS A 93 -28.26 1.35 4.15
N THR A 94 -28.49 0.41 3.23
CA THR A 94 -27.70 0.26 1.97
C THR A 94 -27.61 1.56 1.17
N TYR A 95 -28.63 2.43 1.22
CA TYR A 95 -28.63 3.71 0.53
C TYR A 95 -27.46 4.63 0.95
N CYS A 96 -27.01 4.54 2.23
CA CYS A 96 -25.85 5.32 2.70
C CYS A 96 -24.56 4.85 2.00
N LEU A 97 -24.40 3.53 1.84
CA LEU A 97 -23.24 2.92 1.20
C LEU A 97 -23.21 3.27 -0.30
N GLU A 98 -24.38 3.24 -0.96
CA GLU A 98 -24.52 3.66 -2.36
C GLU A 98 -24.24 5.16 -2.54
N ALA A 99 -24.69 6.00 -1.60
CA ALA A 99 -24.41 7.43 -1.60
C ALA A 99 -22.92 7.72 -1.45
N ALA A 100 -22.20 6.95 -0.62
CA ALA A 100 -20.77 7.07 -0.49
C ALA A 100 -20.00 6.67 -1.76
N VAL A 101 -20.40 5.59 -2.43
CA VAL A 101 -19.86 5.21 -3.75
C VAL A 101 -20.08 6.31 -4.79
N LYS A 102 -21.28 6.89 -4.83
CA LYS A 102 -21.58 8.05 -5.71
C LYS A 102 -20.70 9.26 -5.38
N ALA A 103 -20.46 9.52 -4.09
CA ALA A 103 -19.58 10.63 -3.66
C ALA A 103 -18.13 10.41 -4.12
N LEU A 104 -17.65 9.19 -4.07
CA LEU A 104 -16.31 8.82 -4.57
C LEU A 104 -16.20 8.97 -6.08
N TYR A 105 -17.16 8.49 -6.87
CA TYR A 105 -17.16 8.71 -8.33
C TYR A 105 -17.17 10.20 -8.67
N ALA A 106 -18.04 10.98 -8.02
CA ALA A 106 -18.08 12.42 -8.21
C ALA A 106 -16.76 13.14 -7.78
N HIS A 107 -16.09 12.63 -6.75
CA HIS A 107 -14.76 13.09 -6.39
C HIS A 107 -13.75 12.84 -7.51
N TYR A 108 -13.66 11.60 -8.00
CA TYR A 108 -12.72 11.24 -9.07
C TYR A 108 -12.95 12.03 -10.35
N GLU A 109 -14.21 12.26 -10.73
CA GLU A 109 -14.57 13.12 -11.86
C GLU A 109 -14.04 14.55 -11.65
N ARG A 110 -14.27 15.16 -10.47
CA ARG A 110 -13.81 16.54 -10.16
C ARG A 110 -12.30 16.70 -10.18
N VAL A 111 -11.56 15.68 -9.73
CA VAL A 111 -10.09 15.73 -9.68
C VAL A 111 -9.42 15.15 -10.94
N GLY A 112 -10.23 14.70 -11.92
CA GLY A 112 -9.73 14.18 -13.19
C GLY A 112 -8.94 12.88 -13.07
N VAL A 113 -9.26 12.03 -12.09
CA VAL A 113 -8.62 10.72 -11.88
C VAL A 113 -9.51 9.63 -12.47
N PRO A 114 -9.07 8.94 -13.53
CA PRO A 114 -9.84 7.86 -14.13
C PRO A 114 -9.88 6.63 -13.24
N VAL A 115 -11.08 6.04 -13.11
CA VAL A 115 -11.34 4.83 -12.33
C VAL A 115 -12.19 3.86 -13.12
N ASP A 116 -11.89 2.58 -13.05
CA ASP A 116 -12.66 1.51 -13.68
C ASP A 116 -13.85 1.14 -12.78
N GLU A 117 -13.61 1.04 -11.46
CA GLU A 117 -14.66 0.68 -10.50
C GLU A 117 -14.39 1.30 -9.12
N VAL A 118 -15.48 1.67 -8.44
CA VAL A 118 -15.50 1.94 -6.99
C VAL A 118 -16.52 1.00 -6.36
N SER A 119 -16.07 0.13 -5.49
CA SER A 119 -16.90 -0.88 -4.85
C SER A 119 -16.73 -0.90 -3.33
N MET A 120 -17.77 -1.35 -2.64
CA MET A 120 -17.67 -1.64 -1.21
C MET A 120 -16.88 -2.93 -1.02
N ILE A 121 -15.95 -2.93 -0.06
CA ILE A 121 -15.18 -4.13 0.27
C ILE A 121 -16.11 -5.16 0.93
N PRO A 122 -16.21 -6.40 0.41
CA PRO A 122 -17.12 -7.41 0.93
C PRO A 122 -16.93 -7.68 2.42
N GLY A 123 -18.01 -7.73 3.17
CA GLY A 123 -17.99 -8.01 4.62
C GLY A 123 -17.53 -6.83 5.50
N THR A 124 -17.20 -5.68 4.93
CA THR A 124 -16.69 -4.51 5.66
C THR A 124 -17.42 -3.23 5.24
N PRO A 125 -18.68 -3.04 5.66
CA PRO A 125 -19.49 -1.90 5.26
C PRO A 125 -18.84 -0.58 5.70
N GLY A 126 -18.82 0.40 4.78
CA GLY A 126 -18.18 1.72 4.98
C GLY A 126 -16.71 1.77 4.58
N PHE A 127 -16.15 0.65 4.07
CA PHE A 127 -14.84 0.62 3.44
C PHE A 127 -14.96 0.34 1.95
N TYR A 128 -14.20 1.07 1.14
CA TYR A 128 -14.30 1.09 -0.31
C TYR A 128 -12.95 0.74 -0.94
N LYS A 129 -13.03 0.00 -2.04
CA LYS A 129 -11.93 -0.24 -2.96
C LYS A 129 -12.16 0.61 -4.21
N THR A 130 -11.10 1.25 -4.69
CA THR A 130 -11.07 1.89 -6.00
C THR A 130 -10.12 1.12 -6.90
N ASP A 131 -10.62 0.62 -8.00
CA ASP A 131 -9.82 0.14 -9.11
C ASP A 131 -9.53 1.34 -10.04
N TYR A 132 -8.33 1.90 -9.94
CA TYR A 132 -7.89 3.00 -10.80
C TYR A 132 -7.57 2.48 -12.18
N THR A 133 -8.04 3.16 -13.22
CA THR A 133 -7.65 2.83 -14.60
C THR A 133 -6.13 2.96 -14.76
N ILE A 134 -5.49 1.92 -15.26
CA ILE A 134 -4.06 1.96 -15.57
C ILE A 134 -3.89 2.72 -16.89
N THR A 135 -3.58 4.01 -16.80
CA THR A 135 -3.40 4.93 -17.95
C THR A 135 -1.94 5.06 -18.37
N LYS A 136 -1.02 4.68 -17.49
CA LYS A 136 0.43 4.66 -17.75
C LYS A 136 0.95 3.22 -17.57
N PRO A 137 0.50 2.27 -18.42
CA PRO A 137 1.08 0.94 -18.40
C PRO A 137 2.55 1.05 -18.82
N GLY A 138 3.40 0.24 -18.24
CA GLY A 138 4.82 0.22 -18.55
C GLY A 138 5.46 -1.02 -18.01
N ARG A 139 6.62 -1.36 -18.54
CA ARG A 139 7.34 -2.55 -18.09
C ARG A 139 7.68 -2.48 -16.61
N VAL A 140 7.42 -3.57 -15.90
CA VAL A 140 7.80 -3.77 -14.50
C VAL A 140 9.06 -4.63 -14.45
N SER A 141 10.16 -4.07 -13.93
CA SER A 141 11.39 -4.82 -13.67
C SER A 141 11.39 -5.32 -12.23
N ILE A 142 11.29 -6.63 -12.07
CA ILE A 142 11.30 -7.30 -10.76
C ILE A 142 12.75 -7.63 -10.42
N LEU A 143 13.28 -7.00 -9.37
CA LEU A 143 14.66 -7.15 -8.89
C LEU A 143 14.68 -8.14 -7.72
N ILE A 144 15.39 -9.26 -7.88
CA ILE A 144 15.44 -10.34 -6.90
C ILE A 144 16.90 -10.62 -6.52
N PRO A 145 17.42 -10.02 -5.44
CA PRO A 145 18.70 -10.45 -4.86
C PRO A 145 18.65 -11.91 -4.43
N SER A 146 19.67 -12.69 -4.78
CA SER A 146 19.71 -14.13 -4.50
C SER A 146 21.12 -14.59 -4.16
N CYS A 147 21.24 -15.40 -3.12
CA CYS A 147 22.47 -16.07 -2.73
C CYS A 147 22.13 -17.48 -2.24
N ASP A 148 22.55 -18.50 -2.97
CA ASP A 148 22.18 -19.89 -2.67
C ASP A 148 20.65 -20.09 -2.53
N HIS A 149 20.14 -20.94 -1.66
CA HIS A 149 18.68 -21.16 -1.45
C HIS A 149 17.86 -21.29 -2.73
N SER A 150 18.35 -22.10 -3.68
CA SER A 150 17.76 -22.24 -5.02
C SER A 150 16.30 -22.71 -5.04
N SER A 151 15.83 -23.40 -3.99
CA SER A 151 14.44 -23.82 -3.83
C SER A 151 13.50 -22.62 -3.64
N ASP A 152 13.92 -21.66 -2.83
CA ASP A 152 13.11 -20.49 -2.49
C ASP A 152 13.01 -19.56 -3.72
N LEU A 153 14.15 -19.28 -4.36
CA LEU A 153 14.17 -18.54 -5.61
C LEU A 153 13.27 -19.17 -6.67
N ARG A 154 13.32 -20.50 -6.81
CA ARG A 154 12.50 -21.22 -7.77
C ARG A 154 11.00 -21.06 -7.44
N THR A 155 10.60 -21.22 -6.20
CA THR A 155 9.22 -21.03 -5.74
C THR A 155 8.75 -19.61 -6.04
N CYS A 156 9.57 -18.62 -5.73
CA CYS A 156 9.30 -17.21 -5.99
C CYS A 156 9.06 -16.97 -7.50
N VAL A 157 10.01 -17.31 -8.36
CA VAL A 157 9.94 -17.09 -9.80
C VAL A 157 8.78 -17.85 -10.44
N GLU A 158 8.62 -19.15 -10.14
CA GLU A 158 7.52 -19.95 -10.68
C GLU A 158 6.15 -19.42 -10.23
N SER A 159 6.03 -18.88 -9.01
CA SER A 159 4.78 -18.29 -8.54
C SER A 159 4.42 -17.02 -9.32
N ILE A 160 5.40 -16.18 -9.65
CA ILE A 160 5.21 -14.99 -10.49
C ILE A 160 4.63 -15.40 -11.84
N TYR A 161 5.29 -16.31 -12.58
CA TYR A 161 4.83 -16.71 -13.91
C TYR A 161 3.50 -17.47 -13.90
N ARG A 162 3.23 -18.24 -12.88
CA ARG A 162 1.99 -19.03 -12.77
C ARG A 162 0.77 -18.18 -12.42
N ARG A 163 0.95 -17.14 -11.62
CA ARG A 163 -0.18 -16.42 -11.02
C ARG A 163 -0.41 -15.03 -11.59
N SER A 164 0.66 -14.33 -12.00
CA SER A 164 0.52 -12.93 -12.42
C SER A 164 -0.29 -12.79 -13.70
N THR A 165 -1.18 -11.82 -13.72
CA THR A 165 -1.97 -11.43 -14.89
C THR A 165 -1.32 -10.32 -15.71
N TYR A 166 -0.35 -9.59 -15.14
CA TYR A 166 0.41 -8.57 -15.84
C TYR A 166 1.52 -9.18 -16.70
N GLU A 167 1.51 -8.89 -18.00
CA GLU A 167 2.39 -9.56 -18.98
C GLU A 167 3.69 -8.81 -19.27
N ASP A 168 3.67 -7.45 -19.23
CA ASP A 168 4.87 -6.64 -19.55
C ASP A 168 5.79 -6.50 -18.34
N LEU A 169 6.46 -7.61 -18.01
CA LEU A 169 7.44 -7.68 -16.94
C LEU A 169 8.75 -8.30 -17.39
N GLU A 170 9.83 -7.96 -16.70
CA GLU A 170 11.10 -8.68 -16.72
C GLU A 170 11.53 -9.04 -15.31
N ILE A 171 12.23 -10.17 -15.16
CA ILE A 171 12.79 -10.59 -13.88
C ILE A 171 14.32 -10.50 -13.98
N ILE A 172 14.92 -9.81 -13.02
CA ILE A 172 16.37 -9.68 -12.89
C ILE A 172 16.78 -10.32 -11.57
N VAL A 173 17.31 -11.53 -11.64
CA VAL A 173 17.93 -12.20 -10.51
C VAL A 173 19.34 -11.63 -10.35
N ILE A 174 19.63 -11.10 -9.16
CA ILE A 174 20.92 -10.51 -8.84
C ILE A 174 21.69 -11.51 -8.00
N GLU A 175 22.57 -12.25 -8.65
CA GLU A 175 23.42 -13.27 -8.03
C GLU A 175 24.43 -12.61 -7.10
N ASN A 176 24.50 -13.06 -5.86
CA ASN A 176 25.36 -12.53 -4.81
C ASN A 176 26.27 -13.61 -4.20
N ASN A 177 27.38 -13.94 -4.87
CA ASN A 177 28.43 -14.81 -4.33
C ASN A 177 27.96 -16.19 -3.89
N SER A 178 27.01 -16.81 -4.62
CA SER A 178 26.55 -18.18 -4.38
C SER A 178 27.67 -19.19 -4.50
N ARG A 179 27.59 -20.28 -3.74
CA ARG A 179 28.60 -21.34 -3.70
C ARG A 179 28.04 -22.72 -4.05
N GLU A 180 26.73 -22.88 -3.93
CA GLU A 180 26.07 -24.16 -4.19
C GLU A 180 25.93 -24.41 -5.69
N PRO A 181 26.44 -25.53 -6.23
CA PRO A 181 26.24 -25.87 -7.67
C PRO A 181 24.77 -26.02 -8.06
N ALA A 182 23.87 -26.30 -7.10
CA ALA A 182 22.43 -26.36 -7.32
C ALA A 182 21.85 -25.01 -7.72
N THR A 183 22.37 -23.93 -7.17
CA THR A 183 21.96 -22.56 -7.44
C THR A 183 22.25 -22.17 -8.90
N PHE A 184 23.44 -22.44 -9.38
CA PHE A 184 23.81 -22.15 -10.77
C PHE A 184 23.00 -22.97 -11.77
N ARG A 185 22.74 -24.26 -11.47
CA ARG A 185 21.82 -25.07 -12.29
C ARG A 185 20.40 -24.51 -12.29
N CYS A 186 19.93 -23.97 -11.15
CA CYS A 186 18.64 -23.31 -11.08
C CYS A 186 18.60 -22.05 -11.97
N TYR A 187 19.62 -21.22 -11.93
CA TYR A 187 19.74 -20.03 -12.78
C TYR A 187 19.68 -20.38 -14.27
N GLU A 188 20.50 -21.34 -14.72
CA GLU A 188 20.51 -21.82 -16.11
C GLU A 188 19.12 -22.33 -16.54
N LYS A 189 18.46 -23.09 -15.67
CA LYS A 189 17.12 -23.63 -15.95
C LYS A 189 16.10 -22.49 -16.09
N LEU A 190 16.03 -21.55 -15.14
CA LEU A 190 15.11 -20.43 -15.16
C LEU A 190 15.29 -19.55 -16.40
N GLN A 191 16.53 -19.23 -16.78
CA GLN A 191 16.81 -18.45 -18.00
C GLN A 191 16.42 -19.19 -19.28
N LYS A 192 16.50 -20.52 -19.29
CA LYS A 192 16.06 -21.32 -20.44
C LYS A 192 14.55 -21.41 -20.56
N GLU A 193 13.84 -21.48 -19.43
CA GLU A 193 12.39 -21.59 -19.37
C GLU A 193 11.69 -20.25 -19.61
N HIS A 194 12.32 -19.12 -19.22
CA HIS A 194 11.72 -17.78 -19.24
C HIS A 194 12.59 -16.75 -19.96
N LYS A 195 12.17 -16.35 -21.15
CA LYS A 195 12.95 -15.44 -22.02
C LYS A 195 13.11 -14.01 -21.46
N ASN A 196 12.21 -13.58 -20.60
CA ASN A 196 12.22 -12.27 -19.93
C ASN A 196 12.85 -12.32 -18.53
N LEU A 197 13.55 -13.40 -18.20
CA LEU A 197 14.36 -13.53 -17.01
C LEU A 197 15.86 -13.52 -17.38
N LYS A 198 16.61 -12.68 -16.68
CA LYS A 198 18.08 -12.68 -16.76
C LYS A 198 18.69 -12.78 -15.36
N VAL A 199 19.85 -13.40 -15.29
CA VAL A 199 20.69 -13.44 -14.09
C VAL A 199 21.89 -12.57 -14.33
N ILE A 200 22.15 -11.65 -13.40
CA ILE A 200 23.31 -10.76 -13.40
C ILE A 200 24.13 -11.01 -12.14
N THR A 201 25.46 -11.00 -12.26
CA THR A 201 26.35 -11.26 -11.11
C THR A 201 26.92 -9.98 -10.55
N TRP A 202 26.59 -9.69 -9.30
CA TRP A 202 27.19 -8.56 -8.58
C TRP A 202 28.65 -8.87 -8.20
N GLN A 203 29.53 -7.90 -8.45
CA GLN A 203 30.96 -8.06 -8.26
C GLN A 203 31.46 -7.64 -6.86
N GLY A 204 30.55 -7.21 -5.98
CA GLY A 204 30.90 -6.86 -4.61
C GLY A 204 31.15 -8.08 -3.71
N THR A 205 31.48 -7.84 -2.48
CA THR A 205 31.75 -8.89 -1.48
C THR A 205 30.80 -8.79 -0.29
N GLY A 206 30.42 -9.94 0.25
CA GLY A 206 29.50 -10.03 1.39
C GLY A 206 28.06 -9.78 0.98
N PHE A 207 27.24 -9.29 1.91
CA PHE A 207 25.84 -8.99 1.68
C PHE A 207 25.57 -7.49 1.90
N ASN A 208 25.02 -6.85 0.88
CA ASN A 208 24.51 -5.49 0.96
C ASN A 208 23.26 -5.37 0.10
N TYR A 209 22.09 -5.41 0.75
CA TYR A 209 20.79 -5.36 0.07
C TYR A 209 20.63 -4.11 -0.82
N SER A 210 21.07 -2.96 -0.30
CA SER A 210 21.00 -1.70 -1.02
C SER A 210 21.86 -1.70 -2.29
N ALA A 211 23.13 -2.12 -2.17
CA ALA A 211 24.04 -2.20 -3.31
C ALA A 211 23.57 -3.19 -4.38
N LEU A 212 23.04 -4.35 -3.96
CA LEU A 212 22.46 -5.34 -4.88
C LEU A 212 21.30 -4.78 -5.68
N ASN A 213 20.32 -4.15 -5.01
CA ASN A 213 19.18 -3.55 -5.71
C ASN A 213 19.57 -2.36 -6.57
N ASN A 214 20.50 -1.50 -6.13
CA ASN A 214 21.04 -0.42 -6.95
C ASN A 214 21.74 -0.95 -8.21
N PHE A 215 22.47 -2.05 -8.09
CA PHE A 215 23.10 -2.72 -9.23
C PHE A 215 22.05 -3.27 -10.19
N GLY A 216 21.03 -3.98 -9.67
CA GLY A 216 19.92 -4.50 -10.47
C GLY A 216 19.12 -3.40 -11.17
N ALA A 217 18.88 -2.27 -10.49
CA ALA A 217 18.14 -1.15 -11.04
C ALA A 217 18.83 -0.52 -12.26
N LYS A 218 20.17 -0.53 -12.35
CA LYS A 218 20.92 -0.05 -13.52
C LYS A 218 20.71 -0.94 -14.75
N GLU A 219 20.52 -2.24 -14.54
CA GLU A 219 20.32 -3.23 -15.58
C GLU A 219 18.84 -3.39 -16.00
N ALA A 220 17.94 -2.79 -15.24
CA ALA A 220 16.51 -2.85 -15.48
C ALA A 220 16.11 -1.95 -16.67
N THR A 221 15.06 -2.34 -17.41
CA THR A 221 14.55 -1.59 -18.58
C THR A 221 13.15 -1.01 -18.35
N GLY A 222 12.43 -1.46 -17.31
CA GLY A 222 11.07 -1.04 -17.03
C GLY A 222 10.95 0.37 -16.45
N GLU A 223 9.81 0.98 -16.63
CA GLU A 223 9.43 2.26 -16.01
C GLU A 223 9.16 2.12 -14.52
N TYR A 224 8.84 0.91 -14.08
CA TYR A 224 8.58 0.57 -12.68
C TYR A 224 9.60 -0.45 -12.21
N LEU A 225 10.18 -0.19 -11.04
CA LEU A 225 11.03 -1.14 -10.34
C LEU A 225 10.20 -1.80 -9.23
N LEU A 226 10.29 -3.11 -9.12
CA LEU A 226 9.69 -3.89 -8.06
C LEU A 226 10.79 -4.65 -7.34
N LEU A 227 11.15 -4.18 -6.13
CA LEU A 227 12.08 -4.87 -5.25
C LEU A 227 11.35 -6.06 -4.64
N LEU A 228 11.91 -7.25 -4.74
CA LEU A 228 11.28 -8.49 -4.27
C LEU A 228 12.32 -9.42 -3.63
N ASN A 229 12.03 -9.92 -2.44
CA ASN A 229 12.85 -10.95 -1.84
C ASN A 229 12.68 -12.30 -2.54
N ASN A 230 13.74 -13.09 -2.58
CA ASN A 230 13.76 -14.41 -3.25
C ASN A 230 12.96 -15.51 -2.52
N ASP A 231 12.55 -15.26 -1.27
CA ASP A 231 11.79 -16.14 -0.39
C ASP A 231 10.31 -15.73 -0.28
N THR A 232 9.75 -15.17 -1.37
CA THR A 232 8.34 -14.80 -1.47
C THR A 232 7.57 -15.76 -2.40
N GLU A 233 6.25 -15.86 -2.20
CA GLU A 233 5.34 -16.57 -3.10
C GLU A 233 4.07 -15.76 -3.36
N VAL A 234 3.73 -15.53 -4.63
CA VAL A 234 2.56 -14.74 -5.04
C VAL A 234 1.27 -15.47 -4.68
N ILE A 235 0.32 -14.75 -4.05
CA ILE A 235 -1.02 -15.24 -3.71
C ILE A 235 -2.05 -14.67 -4.68
N SER A 236 -2.16 -13.33 -4.78
CA SER A 236 -3.20 -12.67 -5.60
C SER A 236 -2.76 -12.51 -7.05
N PRO A 237 -3.56 -12.95 -8.04
CA PRO A 237 -3.16 -12.90 -9.46
C PRO A 237 -2.88 -11.49 -9.99
N ARG A 238 -3.65 -10.49 -9.57
CA ARG A 238 -3.53 -9.09 -10.00
C ARG A 238 -2.57 -8.27 -9.12
N TRP A 239 -1.65 -8.90 -8.40
CA TRP A 239 -0.80 -8.19 -7.43
C TRP A 239 0.04 -7.06 -8.05
N ILE A 240 0.50 -7.22 -9.28
CA ILE A 240 1.25 -6.18 -10.00
C ILE A 240 0.33 -5.02 -10.35
N GLU A 241 -0.85 -5.29 -10.93
CA GLU A 241 -1.84 -4.26 -11.27
C GLU A 241 -2.33 -3.53 -10.02
N GLU A 242 -2.56 -4.23 -8.92
CA GLU A 242 -2.96 -3.66 -7.62
C GLU A 242 -1.91 -2.70 -7.03
N MET A 243 -0.64 -2.89 -7.37
CA MET A 243 0.42 -1.95 -7.01
C MET A 243 0.59 -0.86 -8.06
N LEU A 244 0.53 -1.21 -9.34
CA LEU A 244 0.77 -0.32 -10.47
C LEU A 244 -0.28 0.80 -10.56
N MET A 245 -1.55 0.51 -10.26
CA MET A 245 -2.61 1.52 -10.27
C MET A 245 -2.37 2.66 -9.27
N TYR A 246 -1.60 2.43 -8.23
CA TYR A 246 -1.10 3.49 -7.32
C TYR A 246 0.22 4.07 -7.80
N ALA A 247 1.20 3.23 -8.15
CA ALA A 247 2.53 3.67 -8.53
C ALA A 247 2.55 4.61 -9.75
N GLN A 248 1.59 4.48 -10.68
CA GLN A 248 1.46 5.36 -11.84
C GLN A 248 1.06 6.81 -11.50
N GLN A 249 0.50 7.05 -10.30
CA GLN A 249 0.04 8.38 -9.90
C GLN A 249 1.23 9.26 -9.51
N ASP A 250 1.29 10.49 -10.05
CA ASP A 250 2.46 11.36 -9.90
C ASP A 250 2.79 11.70 -8.43
N ARG A 251 1.79 11.70 -7.55
CA ARG A 251 1.96 11.93 -6.10
C ARG A 251 2.51 10.73 -5.33
N VAL A 252 2.41 9.50 -5.90
CA VAL A 252 2.77 8.28 -5.20
C VAL A 252 4.25 7.96 -5.41
N GLY A 253 4.94 7.63 -4.33
CA GLY A 253 6.32 7.15 -4.33
C GLY A 253 6.38 5.64 -4.31
N CYS A 254 6.48 5.05 -3.12
CA CYS A 254 6.53 3.60 -2.94
C CYS A 254 5.14 3.01 -2.75
N VAL A 255 4.93 1.81 -3.30
CA VAL A 255 3.74 1.00 -3.04
C VAL A 255 4.18 -0.35 -2.46
N GLY A 256 3.64 -0.71 -1.30
CA GLY A 256 3.91 -1.99 -0.64
C GLY A 256 2.72 -2.94 -0.68
N ALA A 257 3.01 -4.22 -0.82
CA ALA A 257 2.04 -5.32 -0.76
C ALA A 257 1.77 -5.77 0.68
N LYS A 258 0.68 -6.49 0.89
CA LYS A 258 0.40 -7.22 2.12
C LYS A 258 1.18 -8.53 2.12
N LEU A 259 2.08 -8.70 3.10
CA LEU A 259 2.85 -9.92 3.23
C LEU A 259 2.32 -10.77 4.39
N LEU A 260 2.28 -12.07 4.16
CA LEU A 260 1.83 -13.06 5.11
C LEU A 260 2.97 -14.01 5.48
N TYR A 261 3.01 -14.43 6.73
CA TYR A 261 3.77 -15.59 7.12
C TYR A 261 3.12 -16.89 6.59
N PRO A 262 3.87 -18.00 6.50
CA PRO A 262 3.32 -19.30 6.04
C PRO A 262 2.13 -19.81 6.87
N ASP A 263 1.97 -19.35 8.10
CA ASP A 263 0.86 -19.68 8.99
C ASP A 263 -0.39 -18.78 8.79
N ASN A 264 -0.42 -17.99 7.72
CA ASN A 264 -1.49 -17.03 7.42
C ASN A 264 -1.65 -15.92 8.48
N THR A 265 -0.60 -15.56 9.19
CA THR A 265 -0.59 -14.33 9.96
C THR A 265 0.08 -13.19 9.19
N ILE A 266 -0.27 -11.94 9.53
CA ILE A 266 0.27 -10.75 8.88
C ILE A 266 1.76 -10.61 9.23
N GLN A 267 2.60 -10.52 8.22
CA GLN A 267 4.00 -10.15 8.35
C GLN A 267 4.18 -8.64 8.12
N HIS A 268 3.56 -8.12 7.04
CA HIS A 268 3.65 -6.71 6.69
C HIS A 268 2.30 -6.13 6.24
N ALA A 269 1.98 -4.95 6.78
CA ALA A 269 0.84 -4.12 6.38
C ALA A 269 1.16 -2.62 6.55
N GLY A 270 2.37 -2.23 6.12
CA GLY A 270 2.93 -0.91 6.35
C GLY A 270 3.82 -0.84 7.58
N ILE A 271 4.65 0.20 7.67
CA ILE A 271 5.56 0.48 8.76
C ILE A 271 5.15 1.77 9.45
N GLY A 272 5.04 1.72 10.77
CA GLY A 272 4.81 2.87 11.64
C GLY A 272 6.05 3.22 12.45
N PHE A 273 6.14 4.50 12.85
CA PHE A 273 7.22 5.03 13.68
C PHE A 273 6.75 5.35 15.10
N GLY A 274 7.69 5.41 16.05
CA GLY A 274 7.42 5.91 17.39
C GLY A 274 6.76 4.93 18.35
N PHE A 275 6.74 3.62 18.02
CA PHE A 275 6.36 2.56 18.97
C PHE A 275 7.53 2.24 19.91
N LEU A 276 7.57 1.03 20.48
CA LEU A 276 8.69 0.58 21.34
C LEU A 276 10.04 0.51 20.62
N THR A 277 10.03 0.61 19.29
CA THR A 277 11.22 0.65 18.42
C THR A 277 11.15 1.88 17.52
N LEU A 278 12.25 2.19 16.81
CA LEU A 278 12.32 3.30 15.86
C LEU A 278 11.25 3.16 14.76
N ALA A 279 11.13 1.96 14.18
CA ALA A 279 10.15 1.59 13.16
C ALA A 279 9.71 0.14 13.35
N ALA A 280 8.44 -0.17 13.09
CA ALA A 280 7.88 -1.51 13.21
C ALA A 280 6.78 -1.78 12.20
N HIS A 281 6.65 -3.05 11.77
CA HIS A 281 5.52 -3.51 10.97
C HIS A 281 4.21 -3.39 11.74
N MET A 282 3.24 -2.74 11.14
CA MET A 282 1.90 -2.60 11.73
C MET A 282 1.15 -3.93 11.66
N HIS A 283 0.38 -4.24 12.72
CA HIS A 283 -0.47 -5.45 12.81
C HIS A 283 0.28 -6.79 12.64
N LYS A 284 1.59 -6.82 12.87
CA LYS A 284 2.39 -8.07 12.81
C LYS A 284 1.73 -9.16 13.67
N ASN A 285 1.67 -10.38 13.14
CA ASN A 285 1.08 -11.57 13.74
C ASN A 285 -0.46 -11.56 13.90
N PHE A 286 -1.19 -10.58 13.37
CA PHE A 286 -2.65 -10.66 13.31
C PHE A 286 -3.07 -11.73 12.28
N PRO A 287 -4.18 -12.47 12.51
CA PRO A 287 -4.71 -13.39 11.49
C PRO A 287 -5.05 -12.68 10.19
N VAL A 288 -4.88 -13.33 9.05
CA VAL A 288 -5.10 -12.76 7.70
C VAL A 288 -6.51 -12.16 7.53
N GLY A 289 -7.53 -12.76 8.14
CA GLY A 289 -8.92 -12.28 8.08
C GLY A 289 -9.27 -11.18 9.09
N HIS A 290 -8.35 -10.77 9.96
CA HIS A 290 -8.60 -9.72 10.93
C HIS A 290 -8.64 -8.35 10.24
N PRO A 291 -9.64 -7.48 10.52
CA PRO A 291 -9.75 -6.17 9.86
C PRO A 291 -8.65 -5.18 10.29
N GLY A 292 -7.96 -5.44 11.37
CA GLY A 292 -7.00 -4.51 11.97
C GLY A 292 -7.68 -3.39 12.75
N TYR A 293 -6.87 -2.49 13.29
CA TYR A 293 -7.37 -1.30 13.97
C TYR A 293 -8.10 -0.39 12.98
N MET A 294 -9.39 -0.11 13.23
CA MET A 294 -10.23 0.72 12.33
C MET A 294 -10.21 0.28 10.86
N GLY A 295 -10.15 -1.02 10.61
CA GLY A 295 -10.19 -1.58 9.25
C GLY A 295 -8.88 -1.50 8.48
N ARG A 296 -7.76 -1.06 9.06
CA ARG A 296 -6.50 -0.79 8.37
C ARG A 296 -5.86 -1.97 7.65
N LEU A 297 -6.35 -3.19 7.85
CA LEU A 297 -5.89 -4.37 7.11
C LEU A 297 -6.73 -4.70 5.87
N VAL A 298 -7.82 -3.96 5.63
CA VAL A 298 -8.75 -4.30 4.53
C VAL A 298 -8.81 -3.27 3.41
N TYR A 299 -8.29 -2.06 3.59
CA TYR A 299 -8.29 -1.00 2.58
C TYR A 299 -6.90 -0.44 2.28
N ALA A 300 -6.73 0.13 1.09
CA ALA A 300 -5.50 0.81 0.72
C ALA A 300 -5.35 2.14 1.46
N GLN A 301 -4.15 2.44 1.93
CA GLN A 301 -3.89 3.61 2.77
C GLN A 301 -2.50 4.20 2.56
N ASP A 302 -2.40 5.50 2.82
CA ASP A 302 -1.11 6.16 2.93
C ASP A 302 -0.38 5.66 4.19
N VAL A 303 0.92 5.40 4.05
CA VAL A 303 1.79 4.94 5.14
C VAL A 303 3.13 5.67 5.14
N TYR A 304 3.85 5.63 6.24
CA TYR A 304 5.17 6.25 6.31
C TYR A 304 6.20 5.48 5.50
N ALA A 305 6.21 4.15 5.62
CA ALA A 305 7.11 3.29 4.90
C ALA A 305 6.47 1.92 4.62
N VAL A 306 7.02 1.22 3.65
CA VAL A 306 6.71 -0.17 3.29
C VAL A 306 8.00 -0.96 3.16
N THR A 307 7.94 -2.28 3.38
CA THR A 307 9.12 -3.14 3.30
C THR A 307 9.53 -3.40 1.86
N ALA A 308 10.83 -3.40 1.61
CA ALA A 308 11.39 -3.77 0.32
C ALA A 308 11.35 -5.29 0.02
N ALA A 309 10.82 -6.10 0.93
CA ALA A 309 10.51 -7.49 0.62
C ALA A 309 9.47 -7.62 -0.54
N CYS A 310 8.59 -6.60 -0.71
CA CYS A 310 7.78 -6.40 -1.92
C CYS A 310 7.40 -4.91 -2.02
N LEU A 311 8.18 -4.14 -2.79
CA LEU A 311 8.03 -2.69 -2.94
C LEU A 311 8.11 -2.31 -4.42
N MET A 312 7.06 -1.65 -4.91
CA MET A 312 7.06 -1.05 -6.25
C MET A 312 7.30 0.46 -6.18
N VAL A 313 8.09 0.98 -7.11
CA VAL A 313 8.37 2.41 -7.26
C VAL A 313 8.58 2.75 -8.73
N ARG A 314 8.18 3.95 -9.18
CA ARG A 314 8.61 4.43 -10.51
C ARG A 314 10.12 4.58 -10.55
N ARG A 315 10.74 4.16 -11.68
CA ARG A 315 12.18 4.35 -11.90
C ARG A 315 12.60 5.81 -11.69
N SER A 316 11.85 6.77 -12.23
CA SER A 316 12.15 8.20 -12.10
C SER A 316 12.20 8.68 -10.65
N VAL A 317 11.35 8.13 -9.77
CA VAL A 317 11.37 8.45 -8.33
C VAL A 317 12.57 7.78 -7.65
N TYR A 318 12.85 6.52 -8.00
CA TYR A 318 14.03 5.79 -7.50
C TYR A 318 15.33 6.53 -7.82
N GLU A 319 15.48 6.97 -9.08
CA GLU A 319 16.65 7.73 -9.55
C GLU A 319 16.73 9.12 -8.92
N GLN A 320 15.59 9.82 -8.75
CA GLN A 320 15.53 11.15 -8.15
C GLN A 320 16.08 11.17 -6.73
N VAL A 321 15.85 10.09 -5.96
CA VAL A 321 16.36 9.98 -4.57
C VAL A 321 17.69 9.21 -4.50
N ASN A 322 18.36 8.98 -5.63
CA ASN A 322 19.63 8.26 -5.77
C ASN A 322 19.59 6.80 -5.29
N GLY A 323 18.46 6.11 -5.46
CA GLY A 323 18.30 4.72 -5.08
C GLY A 323 18.33 4.47 -3.57
N LEU A 324 18.67 3.26 -3.17
CA LEU A 324 18.87 2.87 -1.77
C LEU A 324 20.22 3.37 -1.26
N ASP A 325 20.30 3.80 0.01
CA ASP A 325 21.57 4.16 0.64
C ASP A 325 22.35 2.89 1.01
N GLU A 326 23.52 2.71 0.39
CA GLU A 326 24.37 1.53 0.56
C GLU A 326 25.02 1.44 1.93
N SER A 327 24.96 2.48 2.76
CA SER A 327 25.37 2.40 4.17
C SER A 327 24.41 1.55 5.01
N PHE A 328 23.14 1.40 4.59
CA PHE A 328 22.16 0.48 5.17
C PHE A 328 22.21 -0.88 4.46
N ALA A 329 23.19 -1.71 4.83
CA ALA A 329 23.44 -2.97 4.13
C ALA A 329 22.39 -4.06 4.38
N VAL A 330 21.76 -4.11 5.56
CA VAL A 330 20.90 -5.23 6.01
C VAL A 330 19.51 -4.76 6.43
N ALA A 331 19.43 -3.75 7.31
CA ALA A 331 18.18 -3.30 7.91
C ALA A 331 17.97 -1.80 7.71
N PHE A 332 16.72 -1.35 7.81
CA PHE A 332 16.30 0.04 7.64
C PHE A 332 16.59 0.68 6.27
N ASN A 333 17.08 -0.08 5.30
CA ASN A 333 17.29 0.39 3.93
C ASN A 333 15.99 0.82 3.25
N ASP A 334 14.92 0.04 3.44
CA ASP A 334 13.56 0.34 2.97
C ASP A 334 12.92 1.51 3.71
N VAL A 335 13.15 1.60 5.02
CA VAL A 335 12.65 2.69 5.86
C VAL A 335 13.29 4.01 5.45
N ASP A 336 14.62 4.06 5.34
CA ASP A 336 15.38 5.21 4.86
C ASP A 336 14.91 5.64 3.46
N PHE A 337 14.83 4.68 2.54
CA PHE A 337 14.38 4.94 1.17
C PHE A 337 12.99 5.57 1.14
N CYS A 338 12.03 4.98 1.87
CA CYS A 338 10.67 5.50 1.96
C CYS A 338 10.61 6.90 2.58
N VAL A 339 11.45 7.19 3.56
CA VAL A 339 11.55 8.53 4.17
C VAL A 339 12.07 9.54 3.16
N ARG A 340 13.19 9.25 2.45
CA ARG A 340 13.73 10.13 1.41
C ARG A 340 12.75 10.37 0.26
N VAL A 341 11.99 9.36 -0.13
CA VAL A 341 10.91 9.48 -1.12
C VAL A 341 9.83 10.44 -0.61
N ARG A 342 9.45 10.38 0.67
CA ARG A 342 8.50 11.32 1.25
C ARG A 342 9.06 12.74 1.36
N GLU A 343 10.32 12.90 1.73
CA GLU A 343 11.01 14.20 1.77
C GLU A 343 11.10 14.84 0.38
N ALA A 344 11.16 14.03 -0.67
CA ALA A 344 11.06 14.49 -2.06
C ALA A 344 9.63 14.89 -2.49
N GLY A 345 8.63 14.80 -1.58
CA GLY A 345 7.27 15.26 -1.79
C GLY A 345 6.26 14.18 -2.21
N TYR A 346 6.65 12.92 -2.20
CA TYR A 346 5.76 11.81 -2.55
C TYR A 346 5.05 11.22 -1.32
N THR A 347 4.03 10.42 -1.59
CA THR A 347 3.29 9.63 -0.59
C THR A 347 3.54 8.15 -0.81
N ASN A 348 3.79 7.39 0.25
CA ASN A 348 3.89 5.93 0.16
C ASN A 348 2.55 5.30 0.47
N VAL A 349 2.20 4.22 -0.24
CA VAL A 349 0.91 3.54 -0.16
C VAL A 349 1.10 2.07 0.21
N PHE A 350 0.27 1.58 1.09
CA PHE A 350 0.07 0.15 1.33
C PHE A 350 -1.24 -0.30 0.67
N THR A 351 -1.20 -1.38 -0.11
CA THR A 351 -2.40 -2.01 -0.66
C THR A 351 -2.58 -3.43 -0.12
N PRO A 352 -3.73 -3.77 0.51
CA PRO A 352 -3.98 -5.11 1.00
C PRO A 352 -4.41 -6.09 -0.11
N PHE A 353 -4.61 -5.60 -1.32
CA PHE A 353 -5.10 -6.39 -2.46
C PHE A 353 -3.98 -7.08 -3.24
N ALA A 354 -2.74 -6.57 -3.16
CA ALA A 354 -1.54 -7.28 -3.55
C ALA A 354 -1.07 -8.15 -2.38
N GLN A 355 -1.10 -9.48 -2.51
CA GLN A 355 -0.79 -10.40 -1.42
C GLN A 355 0.25 -11.43 -1.84
N LEU A 356 1.25 -11.63 -0.98
CA LEU A 356 2.28 -12.64 -1.12
C LEU A 356 2.55 -13.31 0.24
N TYR A 357 2.99 -14.57 0.23
CA TYR A 357 3.70 -15.14 1.35
C TYR A 357 5.14 -14.62 1.35
N HIS A 358 5.73 -14.47 2.53
CA HIS A 358 7.14 -14.18 2.74
C HIS A 358 7.66 -15.15 3.79
N TYR A 359 8.56 -16.03 3.35
CA TYR A 359 9.04 -17.17 4.15
C TYR A 359 10.16 -16.80 5.12
N GLU A 360 10.35 -15.52 5.40
CA GLU A 360 11.29 -15.06 6.43
C GLU A 360 11.09 -15.88 7.71
N SER A 361 12.20 -16.38 8.27
CA SER A 361 12.16 -17.11 9.53
C SER A 361 11.61 -16.24 10.65
N LYS A 362 10.61 -16.73 11.38
CA LYS A 362 10.16 -16.12 12.64
C LYS A 362 11.30 -16.25 13.66
N SER A 363 12.25 -15.33 13.64
CA SER A 363 13.28 -15.22 14.70
C SER A 363 12.76 -14.41 15.88
#